data_31e2f37b4f4ed218f13c5c449a13edd1
#
_entry.id   31e2f37b4f4ed218f13c5c449a13edd1
#
_cell.length_a   1.000
_cell.length_b   1.000
_cell.length_c   1.000
_cell.angle_alpha   90.00
_cell.angle_beta   90.00
_cell.angle_gamma   90.00
#
_symmetry.space_group_name_H-M   'P 1'
#
loop_
_entity.id
_entity.type
_entity.pdbx_description
1 polymer ?
#
loop_
_entity_poly.entity_id
_entity_poly.type
_entity_poly.pdbx_seq_one_letter_code
_entity_poly.pdbx_strand_id
1 'polypeptide(L)'
;RAQLALVFERPSIDGREGFQEVGSETLVAVMASQHPVLAAARAAAAARGEAPERALLREEHLTTTRQIVVASRDLAQTDPRFVFARHHWRTDNHLAALGLIEAGLGWGWQPRALVQPRIAAGSLVEMPFENLSNGVALWVDVVWSKERPLGLGARRFVQLIAQQGDPGAAA
;
A
#
# COMPACT_ATOMS: atom_id res chain seq x y z
N ARG A 1 -20.50 -2.94 17.52
CA ARG A 1 -19.89 -3.87 16.55
C ARG A 1 -20.15 -3.37 15.14
N ALA A 2 -19.12 -3.38 14.28
CA ALA A 2 -19.26 -3.02 12.87
C ALA A 2 -20.24 -4.01 12.18
N GLN A 3 -21.06 -3.50 11.27
CA GLN A 3 -21.98 -4.33 10.46
C GLN A 3 -21.31 -4.79 9.17
N LEU A 4 -20.34 -4.03 8.68
CA LEU A 4 -19.55 -4.31 7.48
C LEU A 4 -18.11 -3.83 7.66
N ALA A 5 -17.20 -4.37 6.86
CA ALA A 5 -15.80 -3.96 6.79
C ALA A 5 -15.35 -3.88 5.33
N LEU A 6 -14.42 -2.97 5.06
CA LEU A 6 -13.64 -2.94 3.83
C LEU A 6 -12.34 -3.71 4.08
N VAL A 7 -12.04 -4.65 3.23
CA VAL A 7 -10.84 -5.50 3.35
C VAL A 7 -10.11 -5.59 2.02
N PHE A 8 -8.79 -5.70 2.09
CA PHE A 8 -7.97 -6.07 0.95
C PHE A 8 -7.80 -7.58 0.91
N GLU A 9 -7.97 -8.18 -0.26
CA GLU A 9 -7.76 -9.62 -0.49
C GLU A 9 -8.30 -10.48 0.66
N ARG A 10 -9.56 -10.86 0.61
CA ARG A 10 -10.21 -11.70 1.63
C ARG A 10 -9.36 -12.94 1.93
N PRO A 11 -9.01 -13.19 3.20
CA PRO A 11 -8.13 -14.30 3.56
C PRO A 11 -8.79 -15.69 3.38
N SER A 12 -10.13 -15.78 3.47
CA SER A 12 -10.86 -17.03 3.26
C SER A 12 -12.35 -16.80 3.08
N ILE A 13 -13.05 -17.76 2.48
CA ILE A 13 -14.51 -17.82 2.39
C ILE A 13 -14.95 -18.97 3.30
N ASP A 14 -15.35 -18.68 4.53
CA ASP A 14 -15.86 -19.70 5.45
C ASP A 14 -17.37 -19.96 5.31
N GLY A 15 -18.00 -19.29 4.34
CA GLY A 15 -19.43 -19.40 4.06
C GLY A 15 -20.34 -18.58 4.98
N ARG A 16 -19.85 -18.08 6.12
CA ARG A 16 -20.60 -17.25 7.08
C ARG A 16 -20.58 -15.77 6.74
N GLU A 17 -19.73 -15.37 5.83
CA GLU A 17 -19.59 -14.01 5.37
C GLU A 17 -20.20 -13.81 3.98
N GLY A 18 -20.93 -12.71 3.82
CA GLY A 18 -21.28 -12.16 2.52
C GLY A 18 -20.21 -11.17 2.10
N PHE A 19 -20.03 -11.01 0.81
CA PHE A 19 -19.06 -10.05 0.27
C PHE A 19 -19.52 -9.50 -1.07
N GLN A 20 -18.95 -8.36 -1.41
CA GLN A 20 -19.03 -7.77 -2.74
C GLN A 20 -17.70 -7.10 -3.05
N GLU A 21 -17.13 -7.41 -4.21
CA GLU A 21 -16.01 -6.67 -4.76
C GLU A 21 -16.46 -5.26 -5.12
N VAL A 22 -15.68 -4.27 -4.70
CA VAL A 22 -16.01 -2.85 -4.90
C VAL A 22 -14.90 -2.08 -5.62
N GLY A 23 -13.81 -2.74 -5.97
CA GLY A 23 -12.73 -2.15 -6.73
C GLY A 23 -11.38 -2.80 -6.50
N SER A 24 -10.33 -2.08 -6.86
CA SER A 24 -8.95 -2.48 -6.62
C SER A 24 -8.14 -1.28 -6.12
N GLU A 25 -7.09 -1.56 -5.36
CA GLU A 25 -6.10 -0.57 -4.93
C GLU A 25 -4.71 -1.10 -5.31
N THR A 26 -3.82 -0.19 -5.65
CA THR A 26 -2.43 -0.56 -5.93
C THR A 26 -1.55 -0.12 -4.77
N LEU A 27 -0.89 -1.07 -4.11
CA LEU A 27 0.16 -0.76 -3.17
C LEU A 27 1.47 -0.53 -3.92
N VAL A 28 2.17 0.55 -3.57
CA VAL A 28 3.49 0.89 -4.11
C VAL A 28 4.50 1.05 -2.99
N ALA A 29 5.73 0.59 -3.22
CA ALA A 29 6.84 0.83 -2.32
C ALA A 29 7.32 2.27 -2.51
N VAL A 30 7.33 3.05 -1.44
CA VAL A 30 7.72 4.46 -1.46
C VAL A 30 8.77 4.76 -0.39
N MET A 31 9.57 5.79 -0.66
CA MET A 31 10.52 6.38 0.28
C MET A 31 10.59 7.90 0.11
N ALA A 32 11.18 8.57 1.09
CA ALA A 32 11.44 10.00 0.97
C ALA A 32 12.37 10.29 -0.21
N SER A 33 12.11 11.37 -0.94
CA SER A 33 12.92 11.76 -2.11
C SER A 33 14.39 12.06 -1.76
N GLN A 34 14.64 12.46 -0.51
CA GLN A 34 15.99 12.71 0.05
C GLN A 34 16.56 11.54 0.85
N HIS A 35 15.94 10.35 0.80
CA HIS A 35 16.42 9.19 1.55
C HIS A 35 17.88 8.83 1.16
N PRO A 36 18.78 8.57 2.13
CA PRO A 36 20.20 8.34 1.87
C PRO A 36 20.49 7.24 0.84
N VAL A 37 19.70 6.16 0.85
CA VAL A 37 19.84 5.05 -0.12
C VAL A 37 19.59 5.53 -1.54
N LEU A 38 18.56 6.36 -1.75
CA LEU A 38 18.25 6.91 -3.06
C LEU A 38 19.31 7.93 -3.49
N ALA A 39 19.79 8.76 -2.57
CA ALA A 39 20.87 9.72 -2.83
C ALA A 39 22.16 8.99 -3.25
N ALA A 40 22.51 7.90 -2.57
CA ALA A 40 23.67 7.08 -2.93
C ALA A 40 23.51 6.43 -4.31
N ALA A 41 22.32 5.90 -4.65
CA ALA A 41 22.04 5.33 -5.96
C ALA A 41 22.16 6.38 -7.07
N ARG A 42 21.65 7.60 -6.84
CA ARG A 42 21.78 8.74 -7.78
C ARG A 42 23.23 9.17 -7.98
N ALA A 43 24.01 9.25 -6.90
CA ALA A 43 25.43 9.56 -6.97
C ALA A 43 26.20 8.49 -7.76
N ALA A 44 25.90 7.21 -7.55
CA ALA A 44 26.49 6.12 -8.29
C ALA A 44 26.12 6.14 -9.78
N ALA A 45 24.88 6.48 -10.14
CA ALA A 45 24.47 6.67 -11.52
C ALA A 45 25.24 7.83 -12.19
N ALA A 46 25.33 8.97 -11.52
CA ALA A 46 26.09 10.13 -12.00
C ALA A 46 27.57 9.81 -12.22
N ALA A 47 28.19 9.03 -11.33
CA ALA A 47 29.58 8.58 -11.48
C ALA A 47 29.80 7.68 -12.72
N ARG A 48 28.75 7.01 -13.20
CA ARG A 48 28.76 6.25 -14.46
C ARG A 48 28.41 7.07 -15.70
N GLY A 49 28.16 8.38 -15.53
CA GLY A 49 27.70 9.26 -16.62
C GLY A 49 26.21 9.10 -16.97
N GLU A 50 25.44 8.47 -16.12
CA GLU A 50 23.99 8.31 -16.27
C GLU A 50 23.25 9.48 -15.61
N ALA A 51 22.05 9.79 -16.11
CA ALA A 51 21.21 10.79 -15.47
C ALA A 51 20.76 10.31 -14.07
N PRO A 52 20.91 11.11 -13.01
CA PRO A 52 20.54 10.71 -11.64
C PRO A 52 19.09 10.25 -11.49
N GLU A 53 18.20 10.76 -12.34
CA GLU A 53 16.77 10.39 -12.39
C GLU A 53 16.56 8.94 -12.85
N ARG A 54 17.55 8.35 -13.51
CA ARG A 54 17.57 6.94 -13.94
C ARG A 54 18.21 6.00 -12.93
N ALA A 55 18.57 6.51 -11.73
CA ALA A 55 19.12 5.67 -10.68
C ALA A 55 18.09 4.61 -10.26
N LEU A 56 18.50 3.36 -10.30
CA LEU A 56 17.66 2.21 -9.95
C LEU A 56 18.13 1.59 -8.63
N LEU A 57 17.16 1.06 -7.89
CA LEU A 57 17.39 0.33 -6.66
C LEU A 57 17.31 -1.18 -6.95
N ARG A 58 18.09 -1.95 -6.20
CA ARG A 58 18.09 -3.41 -6.26
C ARG A 58 17.27 -3.97 -5.11
N GLU A 59 16.86 -5.23 -5.23
CA GLU A 59 16.12 -5.96 -4.19
C GLU A 59 16.85 -5.94 -2.83
N GLU A 60 18.19 -5.97 -2.83
CA GLU A 60 18.99 -5.88 -1.60
C GLU A 60 18.72 -4.61 -0.79
N HIS A 61 18.35 -3.49 -1.44
CA HIS A 61 17.96 -2.26 -0.74
C HIS A 61 16.65 -2.39 0.02
N LEU A 62 15.72 -3.25 -0.44
CA LEU A 62 14.49 -3.56 0.29
C LEU A 62 14.78 -4.31 1.60
N THR A 63 15.72 -5.25 1.56
CA THR A 63 16.02 -6.12 2.70
C THR A 63 16.94 -5.46 3.73
N THR A 64 17.81 -4.54 3.31
CA THR A 64 18.79 -3.87 4.17
C THR A 64 18.33 -2.51 4.70
N THR A 65 17.44 -1.82 3.99
CA THR A 65 16.87 -0.55 4.44
C THR A 65 15.67 -0.81 5.35
N ARG A 66 15.57 -0.04 6.44
CA ARG A 66 14.43 -0.17 7.37
C ARG A 66 13.10 -0.05 6.63
N GLN A 67 12.19 -0.96 6.93
CA GLN A 67 10.82 -0.94 6.42
C GLN A 67 9.84 -0.42 7.48
N ILE A 68 8.90 0.41 7.08
CA ILE A 68 7.75 0.83 7.89
C ILE A 68 6.56 -0.03 7.44
N VAL A 69 6.14 -0.96 8.30
CA VAL A 69 5.10 -1.94 8.00
C VAL A 69 3.78 -1.48 8.61
N VAL A 70 2.76 -1.36 7.78
CA VAL A 70 1.38 -1.22 8.29
C VAL A 70 0.86 -2.62 8.58
N ALA A 71 0.53 -2.87 9.83
CA ALA A 71 0.15 -4.19 10.31
C ALA A 71 -1.03 -4.10 11.26
N SER A 72 -1.88 -5.12 11.26
CA SER A 72 -2.89 -5.28 12.31
C SER A 72 -2.24 -5.35 13.70
N ARG A 73 -2.96 -4.93 14.73
CA ARG A 73 -2.57 -5.16 16.14
C ARG A 73 -2.47 -6.65 16.46
N ASP A 74 -3.24 -7.46 15.76
CA ASP A 74 -3.10 -8.91 15.79
C ASP A 74 -1.99 -9.33 14.81
N LEU A 75 -0.88 -9.78 15.36
CA LEU A 75 0.31 -10.19 14.59
C LEU A 75 0.02 -11.35 13.63
N ALA A 76 -0.94 -12.20 13.95
CA ALA A 76 -1.36 -13.30 13.09
C ALA A 76 -2.05 -12.85 11.80
N GLN A 77 -2.52 -11.60 11.77
CA GLN A 77 -3.19 -11.01 10.60
C GLN A 77 -2.26 -10.15 9.73
N THR A 78 -0.97 -10.07 10.07
CA THR A 78 -0.01 -9.36 9.21
C THR A 78 0.38 -10.27 8.06
N ASP A 79 0.14 -9.83 6.83
CA ASP A 79 0.54 -10.58 5.65
C ASP A 79 2.07 -10.57 5.49
N PRO A 80 2.73 -11.74 5.64
CA PRO A 80 4.19 -11.83 5.54
C PRO A 80 4.72 -11.51 4.14
N ARG A 81 3.88 -11.58 3.10
CA ARG A 81 4.26 -11.25 1.72
C ARG A 81 4.73 -9.81 1.54
N PHE A 82 4.33 -8.91 2.44
CA PHE A 82 4.70 -7.50 2.41
C PHE A 82 5.81 -7.12 3.40
N VAL A 83 6.42 -8.08 4.08
CA VAL A 83 7.54 -7.84 5.01
C VAL A 83 8.83 -8.35 4.39
N PHE A 84 9.68 -7.43 3.92
CA PHE A 84 10.93 -7.73 3.22
C PHE A 84 12.17 -7.45 4.08
N ALA A 85 12.15 -6.37 4.84
CA ALA A 85 13.33 -5.91 5.57
C ALA A 85 13.56 -6.70 6.86
N ARG A 86 14.83 -6.97 7.16
CA ARG A 86 15.25 -7.58 8.43
C ARG A 86 14.93 -6.68 9.62
N HIS A 87 15.07 -5.36 9.43
CA HIS A 87 14.74 -4.34 10.42
C HIS A 87 13.50 -3.59 9.97
N HIS A 88 12.43 -3.70 10.74
CA HIS A 88 11.19 -2.99 10.44
C HIS A 88 10.53 -2.42 11.70
N TRP A 89 9.85 -1.30 11.50
CA TRP A 89 8.94 -0.74 12.49
C TRP A 89 7.51 -1.03 12.07
N ARG A 90 6.63 -1.17 13.04
CA ARG A 90 5.21 -1.47 12.82
C ARG A 90 4.33 -0.34 13.29
N THR A 91 3.28 -0.08 12.54
CA THR A 91 2.19 0.82 12.91
C THR A 91 0.87 0.23 12.40
N ASP A 92 -0.23 0.55 13.06
CA ASP A 92 -1.58 0.13 12.64
C ASP A 92 -2.29 1.19 11.78
N ASN A 93 -1.56 2.21 11.32
CA ASN A 93 -2.12 3.35 10.61
C ASN A 93 -1.25 3.78 9.43
N HIS A 94 -1.85 3.84 8.24
CA HIS A 94 -1.17 4.28 7.02
C HIS A 94 -0.65 5.72 7.12
N LEU A 95 -1.38 6.64 7.76
CA LEU A 95 -0.93 8.03 7.90
C LEU A 95 0.28 8.14 8.82
N ALA A 96 0.34 7.36 9.90
CA ALA A 96 1.51 7.30 10.77
C ALA A 96 2.72 6.70 10.02
N ALA A 97 2.52 5.60 9.28
CA ALA A 97 3.56 5.03 8.43
C ALA A 97 4.09 6.06 7.43
N LEU A 98 3.19 6.77 6.78
CA LEU A 98 3.51 7.78 5.79
C LEU A 98 4.36 8.92 6.38
N GLY A 99 4.00 9.42 7.57
CA GLY A 99 4.81 10.42 8.27
C GLY A 99 6.24 9.95 8.58
N LEU A 100 6.40 8.69 8.99
CA LEU A 100 7.72 8.08 9.23
C LEU A 100 8.53 7.95 7.93
N ILE A 101 7.88 7.55 6.83
CA ILE A 101 8.52 7.44 5.52
C ILE A 101 8.95 8.82 5.01
N GLU A 102 8.08 9.83 5.07
CA GLU A 102 8.40 11.22 4.67
C GLU A 102 9.55 11.82 5.50
N ALA A 103 9.65 11.45 6.77
CA ALA A 103 10.76 11.83 7.65
C ALA A 103 12.09 11.13 7.28
N GLY A 104 12.11 10.26 6.26
CA GLY A 104 13.30 9.55 5.82
C GLY A 104 13.74 8.40 6.72
N LEU A 105 12.84 7.89 7.58
CA LEU A 105 13.15 6.84 8.55
C LEU A 105 13.14 5.42 7.95
N GLY A 106 12.71 5.29 6.69
CA GLY A 106 12.66 4.03 5.98
C GLY A 106 11.78 4.10 4.74
N TRP A 107 11.42 2.94 4.21
CA TRP A 107 10.50 2.77 3.10
C TRP A 107 9.27 1.96 3.53
N GLY A 108 8.20 1.97 2.75
CA GLY A 108 7.02 1.16 3.06
C GLY A 108 6.06 1.03 1.89
N TRP A 109 5.21 -0.01 1.97
CA TRP A 109 4.09 -0.17 1.07
C TRP A 109 2.96 0.76 1.46
N GLN A 110 2.48 1.53 0.50
CA GLN A 110 1.38 2.48 0.71
C GLN A 110 0.40 2.44 -0.46
N PRO A 111 -0.90 2.67 -0.24
CA PRO A 111 -1.85 2.85 -1.33
C PRO A 111 -1.41 3.99 -2.26
N ARG A 112 -1.39 3.71 -3.56
CA ARG A 112 -0.93 4.71 -4.56
C ARG A 112 -1.76 5.98 -4.49
N ALA A 113 -3.08 5.86 -4.33
CA ALA A 113 -3.96 7.00 -4.19
C ALA A 113 -3.58 7.90 -2.98
N LEU A 114 -3.12 7.31 -1.88
CA LEU A 114 -2.70 8.05 -0.69
C LEU A 114 -1.39 8.81 -0.89
N VAL A 115 -0.44 8.26 -1.64
CA VAL A 115 0.90 8.85 -1.82
C VAL A 115 1.02 9.77 -3.02
N GLN A 116 0.11 9.67 -3.99
CA GLN A 116 0.16 10.44 -5.23
C GLN A 116 0.32 11.96 -5.02
N PRO A 117 -0.39 12.62 -4.09
CA PRO A 117 -0.19 14.06 -3.85
C PRO A 117 1.21 14.40 -3.35
N ARG A 118 1.83 13.52 -2.56
CA ARG A 118 3.18 13.71 -2.01
C ARG A 118 4.27 13.44 -3.02
N ILE A 119 4.03 12.49 -3.92
CA ILE A 119 4.91 12.25 -5.08
C ILE A 119 4.87 13.47 -6.01
N ALA A 120 3.68 14.00 -6.31
CA ALA A 120 3.53 15.21 -7.10
C ALA A 120 4.20 16.43 -6.44
N ALA A 121 4.17 16.53 -5.11
CA ALA A 121 4.86 17.58 -4.35
C ALA A 121 6.39 17.34 -4.22
N GLY A 122 6.91 16.18 -4.65
CA GLY A 122 8.34 15.84 -4.60
C GLY A 122 8.86 15.42 -3.23
N SER A 123 8.01 15.21 -2.22
CA SER A 123 8.45 14.73 -0.89
C SER A 123 8.68 13.23 -0.85
N LEU A 124 7.95 12.47 -1.66
CA LEU A 124 8.09 11.03 -1.81
C LEU A 124 8.43 10.65 -3.25
N VAL A 125 9.00 9.45 -3.39
CA VAL A 125 9.17 8.79 -4.69
C VAL A 125 8.68 7.35 -4.60
N GLU A 126 8.07 6.83 -5.67
CA GLU A 126 7.97 5.39 -5.85
C GLU A 126 9.38 4.84 -6.03
N MET A 127 9.72 3.78 -5.30
CA MET A 127 11.07 3.21 -5.36
C MET A 127 11.34 2.68 -6.79
N PRO A 128 12.36 3.19 -7.48
CA PRO A 128 12.66 2.77 -8.84
C PRO A 128 13.49 1.48 -8.82
N PHE A 129 12.90 0.34 -9.17
CA PHE A 129 13.60 -0.95 -9.19
C PHE A 129 14.18 -1.28 -10.55
N GLU A 130 15.34 -1.95 -10.55
CA GLU A 130 16.05 -2.36 -11.77
C GLU A 130 15.31 -3.47 -12.53
N ASN A 131 14.78 -4.47 -11.81
CA ASN A 131 14.20 -5.69 -12.40
C ASN A 131 12.81 -6.06 -11.86
N LEU A 132 12.17 -5.14 -11.13
CA LEU A 132 10.87 -5.36 -10.52
C LEU A 132 9.91 -4.22 -10.87
N SER A 133 8.68 -4.55 -11.21
CA SER A 133 7.63 -3.53 -11.27
C SER A 133 7.23 -3.13 -9.85
N ASN A 134 7.21 -1.82 -9.58
CA ASN A 134 6.75 -1.31 -8.31
C ASN A 134 5.23 -1.13 -8.34
N GLY A 135 4.52 -2.13 -7.85
CA GLY A 135 3.06 -2.06 -7.71
C GLY A 135 2.46 -3.44 -7.53
N VAL A 136 1.63 -3.58 -6.51
CA VAL A 136 0.84 -4.78 -6.23
C VAL A 136 -0.62 -4.39 -6.23
N ALA A 137 -1.39 -4.88 -7.21
CA ALA A 137 -2.83 -4.68 -7.24
C ALA A 137 -3.50 -5.61 -6.23
N LEU A 138 -4.33 -5.04 -5.35
CA LEU A 138 -5.12 -5.75 -4.37
C LEU A 138 -6.60 -5.50 -4.64
N TRP A 139 -7.41 -6.55 -4.61
CA TRP A 139 -8.87 -6.42 -4.67
C TRP A 139 -9.40 -5.85 -3.36
N VAL A 140 -10.38 -4.98 -3.47
CA VAL A 140 -11.08 -4.37 -2.33
C VAL A 140 -12.48 -4.95 -2.26
N ASP A 141 -12.77 -5.61 -1.16
CA ASP A 141 -14.07 -6.20 -0.88
C ASP A 141 -14.76 -5.50 0.29
N VAL A 142 -16.08 -5.34 0.20
CA VAL A 142 -16.93 -5.13 1.36
C VAL A 142 -17.39 -6.47 1.87
N VAL A 143 -17.19 -6.75 3.15
CA VAL A 143 -17.61 -7.99 3.81
C VAL A 143 -18.57 -7.72 4.94
N TRP A 144 -19.50 -8.66 5.18
CA TRP A 144 -20.48 -8.61 6.28
C TRP A 144 -20.85 -10.02 6.74
N SER A 145 -21.33 -10.13 7.97
CA SER A 145 -21.83 -11.40 8.48
C SER A 145 -23.18 -11.75 7.87
N LYS A 146 -23.36 -12.96 7.36
CA LYS A 146 -24.64 -13.49 6.91
C LYS A 146 -25.60 -13.80 8.05
N GLU A 147 -25.10 -13.99 9.26
CA GLU A 147 -25.90 -14.23 10.45
C GLU A 147 -26.69 -12.98 10.88
N ARG A 148 -26.30 -11.81 10.41
CA ARG A 148 -26.94 -10.53 10.71
C ARG A 148 -27.25 -9.78 9.42
N PRO A 149 -28.52 -9.68 9.03
CA PRO A 149 -28.92 -8.95 7.83
C PRO A 149 -28.44 -7.50 7.88
N LEU A 150 -27.89 -7.02 6.78
CA LEU A 150 -27.53 -5.61 6.65
C LEU A 150 -28.78 -4.73 6.78
N GLY A 151 -28.71 -3.72 7.62
CA GLY A 151 -29.70 -2.65 7.67
C GLY A 151 -29.75 -1.84 6.36
N LEU A 152 -30.80 -1.06 6.16
CA LEU A 152 -31.01 -0.28 4.92
C LEU A 152 -29.83 0.65 4.62
N GLY A 153 -29.27 1.33 5.62
CA GLY A 153 -28.11 2.22 5.45
C GLY A 153 -26.87 1.47 4.98
N ALA A 154 -26.58 0.30 5.56
CA ALA A 154 -25.44 -0.53 5.17
C ALA A 154 -25.59 -1.08 3.74
N ARG A 155 -26.82 -1.52 3.36
CA ARG A 155 -27.10 -1.93 1.96
C ARG A 155 -26.89 -0.79 0.99
N ARG A 156 -27.38 0.41 1.33
CA ARG A 156 -27.20 1.59 0.48
C ARG A 156 -25.73 1.97 0.33
N PHE A 157 -24.97 1.89 1.41
CA PHE A 157 -23.51 2.13 1.37
C PHE A 157 -22.82 1.15 0.42
N VAL A 158 -23.09 -0.16 0.52
CA VAL A 158 -22.51 -1.18 -0.38
C VAL A 158 -22.85 -0.88 -1.84
N GLN A 159 -24.10 -0.52 -2.14
CA GLN A 159 -24.52 -0.15 -3.50
C GLN A 159 -23.77 1.06 -4.03
N LEU A 160 -23.61 2.12 -3.22
CA LEU A 160 -22.94 3.36 -3.63
C LEU A 160 -21.45 3.14 -3.88
N ILE A 161 -20.78 2.37 -3.02
CA ILE A 161 -19.35 2.14 -3.16
C ILE A 161 -19.05 1.24 -4.37
N ALA A 162 -19.90 0.25 -4.63
CA ALA A 162 -19.78 -0.61 -5.82
C ALA A 162 -19.94 0.18 -7.13
N GLN A 163 -20.81 1.19 -7.15
CA GLN A 163 -20.98 2.06 -8.33
C GLN A 163 -19.77 2.97 -8.59
N GLN A 164 -19.03 3.34 -7.53
CA GLN A 164 -17.81 4.15 -7.67
C GLN A 164 -16.58 3.34 -8.10
N GLY A 165 -16.56 2.04 -7.82
CA GLY A 165 -15.47 1.13 -8.17
C GLY A 165 -15.53 0.60 -9.61
N ASP A 166 -16.63 0.83 -10.33
CA ASP A 166 -16.77 0.44 -11.73
C ASP A 166 -16.35 1.60 -12.66
N PRO A 167 -15.16 1.53 -13.31
CA PRO A 167 -14.70 2.57 -14.22
C PRO A 167 -15.58 2.72 -15.47
N GLY A 168 -16.52 1.79 -15.70
CA GLY A 168 -17.47 1.82 -16.82
C GLY A 168 -18.77 2.59 -16.53
N ALA A 169 -19.05 3.00 -15.30
CA ALA A 169 -20.29 3.66 -14.91
C ALA A 169 -20.27 5.20 -15.13
N ALA A 170 -19.19 5.77 -15.65
CA ALA A 170 -18.99 7.20 -15.89
C ALA A 170 -18.93 7.54 -17.40
N ALA A 171 -19.72 6.83 -18.25
CA ALA A 171 -19.87 7.16 -19.67
C ALA A 171 -21.31 7.55 -19.97
#